data_dba1ab9b706e0c921b2744e6666f5726
#
_entry.id   dba1ab9b706e0c921b2744e6666f5726
#
_cell.length_a   1.000
_cell.length_b   1.000
_cell.length_c   1.000
_cell.angle_alpha   90.00
_cell.angle_beta   90.00
_cell.angle_gamma   90.00
#
_symmetry.space_group_name_H-M   'P 1'
#
loop_
_entity.id
_entity.type
_entity.pdbx_description
1 polymer ?
#
loop_
_entity_poly.entity_id
_entity_poly.type
_entity_poly.pdbx_seq_one_letter_code
_entity_poly.pdbx_strand_id
1 'polypeptide(L)'
;MKANGMQKKKMTGNGFLLLITIALFAVMYIAGMIIFADKGFAKPQMFLNLFVSNAGLLVIACGLTIVMITGGIDISVGSVTALVCMVLADLMENKGVNTYVAVLIALLIGVAFGIVQGFLVAYLDIQPFIVTLAGMFFGRGMTAIISTDMISIKNELFLKWANFRFYMPFGSTNKKGKFIPAYIPPTVVIAVIVVIIIAVLLKYRKFGRKLYAIGGNCQSALMMGLNVKRTMFQAYVLDGFLAGLGGFLFCLNSCAGFVEQAKGLEMDAISSAVIGGTLLSGGVGTPIGTLFGVLIKGTISSLITTQGTLSSWWVRIILSLLLCFFIVIQSVIASMKKKNK
;
A
#
# COMPACT_ATOMS: atom_id res chain seq x y z
N MET A 1 -32.75 20.68 -38.47
CA MET A 1 -31.64 19.73 -38.26
C MET A 1 -30.73 20.29 -37.19
N LYS A 2 -30.87 19.81 -35.93
CA LYS A 2 -29.98 20.20 -34.83
C LYS A 2 -28.87 19.16 -34.73
N ALA A 3 -27.63 19.55 -35.05
CA ALA A 3 -26.45 18.71 -34.87
C ALA A 3 -26.19 18.53 -33.37
N ASN A 4 -26.35 17.31 -32.90
CA ASN A 4 -25.97 16.90 -31.55
C ASN A 4 -24.44 16.90 -31.43
N GLY A 5 -23.88 18.00 -30.96
CA GLY A 5 -22.49 18.10 -30.59
C GLY A 5 -22.25 17.26 -29.30
N MET A 6 -21.80 16.02 -29.42
CA MET A 6 -21.22 15.29 -28.29
C MET A 6 -20.05 16.12 -27.75
N GLN A 7 -20.26 16.86 -26.67
CA GLN A 7 -19.17 17.44 -25.88
C GLN A 7 -18.30 16.29 -25.37
N LYS A 8 -17.13 16.09 -25.98
CA LYS A 8 -16.07 15.24 -25.43
C LYS A 8 -15.75 15.75 -24.03
N LYS A 9 -16.23 15.06 -23.01
CA LYS A 9 -15.93 15.31 -21.61
C LYS A 9 -14.40 15.32 -21.47
N LYS A 10 -13.78 16.49 -21.38
CA LYS A 10 -12.32 16.62 -21.15
C LYS A 10 -12.00 15.81 -19.90
N MET A 11 -11.23 14.73 -20.05
CA MET A 11 -10.77 13.92 -18.94
C MET A 11 -10.03 14.84 -17.97
N THR A 12 -10.47 14.88 -16.73
CA THR A 12 -9.77 15.56 -15.64
C THR A 12 -8.36 14.97 -15.54
N GLY A 13 -7.32 15.78 -15.30
CA GLY A 13 -5.93 15.32 -15.27
C GLY A 13 -5.66 14.11 -14.37
N ASN A 14 -6.53 13.89 -13.36
CA ASN A 14 -6.48 12.71 -12.48
C ASN A 14 -6.91 11.41 -13.19
N GLY A 15 -7.91 11.48 -14.07
CA GLY A 15 -8.34 10.32 -14.86
C GLY A 15 -7.31 9.91 -15.90
N PHE A 16 -6.54 10.88 -16.42
CA PHE A 16 -5.46 10.63 -17.38
C PHE A 16 -4.29 9.88 -16.72
N LEU A 17 -3.84 10.30 -15.53
CA LEU A 17 -2.77 9.60 -14.80
C LEU A 17 -3.18 8.17 -14.45
N LEU A 18 -4.38 7.95 -13.95
CA LEU A 18 -4.91 6.62 -13.65
C LEU A 18 -4.93 5.73 -14.90
N LEU A 19 -5.35 6.26 -16.06
CA LEU A 19 -5.38 5.52 -17.31
C LEU A 19 -3.98 5.11 -17.75
N ILE A 20 -2.98 6.00 -17.63
CA ILE A 20 -1.57 5.68 -17.91
C ILE A 20 -1.09 4.54 -17.02
N THR A 21 -1.39 4.59 -15.72
CA THR A 21 -0.98 3.54 -14.77
C THR A 21 -1.61 2.19 -15.12
N ILE A 22 -2.90 2.16 -15.44
CA ILE A 22 -3.60 0.93 -15.85
C ILE A 22 -3.01 0.39 -17.16
N ALA A 23 -2.79 1.26 -18.15
CA ALA A 23 -2.21 0.87 -19.42
C ALA A 23 -0.79 0.32 -19.25
N LEU A 24 0.05 0.97 -18.44
CA LEU A 24 1.40 0.50 -18.12
C LEU A 24 1.37 -0.88 -17.46
N PHE A 25 0.50 -1.08 -16.47
CA PHE A 25 0.32 -2.39 -15.83
C PHE A 25 -0.06 -3.46 -16.86
N ALA A 26 -1.06 -3.19 -17.70
CA ALA A 26 -1.55 -4.12 -18.70
C ALA A 26 -0.44 -4.48 -19.71
N VAL A 27 0.28 -3.48 -20.24
CA VAL A 27 1.39 -3.69 -21.17
C VAL A 27 2.49 -4.53 -20.54
N MET A 28 2.91 -4.20 -19.31
CA MET A 28 3.97 -4.94 -18.61
C MET A 28 3.56 -6.39 -18.32
N TYR A 29 2.33 -6.61 -17.88
CA TYR A 29 1.84 -7.95 -17.56
C TYR A 29 1.67 -8.81 -18.83
N ILE A 30 1.11 -8.25 -19.92
CA ILE A 30 0.98 -8.92 -21.20
C ILE A 30 2.36 -9.24 -21.79
N ALA A 31 3.30 -8.30 -21.75
CA ALA A 31 4.68 -8.55 -22.18
C ALA A 31 5.32 -9.70 -21.39
N GLY A 32 5.10 -9.74 -20.06
CA GLY A 32 5.55 -10.85 -19.22
C GLY A 32 4.95 -12.19 -19.60
N MET A 33 3.64 -12.22 -19.94
CA MET A 33 2.98 -13.46 -20.41
C MET A 33 3.57 -13.97 -21.74
N ILE A 34 3.95 -13.07 -22.64
CA ILE A 34 4.54 -13.43 -23.93
C ILE A 34 5.99 -13.89 -23.76
N ILE A 35 6.82 -13.11 -23.05
CA ILE A 35 8.26 -13.36 -22.88
C ILE A 35 8.53 -14.62 -22.06
N PHE A 36 7.72 -14.85 -21.01
CA PHE A 36 7.90 -15.96 -20.05
C PHE A 36 6.79 -17.01 -20.13
N ALA A 37 6.21 -17.20 -21.32
CA ALA A 37 5.17 -18.21 -21.56
C ALA A 37 5.63 -19.62 -21.14
N ASP A 38 6.85 -20.00 -21.49
CA ASP A 38 7.46 -21.30 -21.19
C ASP A 38 7.70 -21.52 -19.68
N LYS A 39 7.89 -20.42 -18.92
CA LYS A 39 8.07 -20.45 -17.46
C LYS A 39 6.74 -20.39 -16.70
N GLY A 40 5.62 -20.38 -17.42
CA GLY A 40 4.28 -20.45 -16.85
C GLY A 40 3.77 -19.11 -16.29
N PHE A 41 4.30 -17.98 -16.74
CA PHE A 41 3.85 -16.65 -16.34
C PHE A 41 2.39 -16.38 -16.74
N ALA A 42 1.90 -17.01 -17.81
CA ALA A 42 0.52 -16.93 -18.28
C ALA A 42 -0.50 -17.71 -17.42
N LYS A 43 -0.06 -18.47 -16.40
CA LYS A 43 -0.97 -19.23 -15.53
C LYS A 43 -1.82 -18.28 -14.67
N PRO A 44 -3.13 -18.56 -14.47
CA PRO A 44 -4.00 -17.72 -13.66
C PRO A 44 -3.48 -17.48 -12.23
N GLN A 45 -2.84 -18.48 -11.62
CA GLN A 45 -2.26 -18.34 -10.29
C GLN A 45 -1.17 -17.27 -10.24
N MET A 46 -0.44 -17.03 -11.35
CA MET A 46 0.61 -16.02 -11.39
C MET A 46 0.04 -14.61 -11.22
N PHE A 47 -1.11 -14.34 -11.85
CA PHE A 47 -1.84 -13.09 -11.64
C PHE A 47 -2.31 -12.94 -10.19
N LEU A 48 -2.88 -13.99 -9.61
CA LEU A 48 -3.32 -13.97 -8.22
C LEU A 48 -2.15 -13.80 -7.24
N ASN A 49 -0.99 -14.34 -7.56
CA ASN A 49 0.21 -14.19 -6.74
C ASN A 49 0.68 -12.73 -6.62
N LEU A 50 0.36 -11.85 -7.58
CA LEU A 50 0.61 -10.42 -7.44
C LEU A 50 -0.11 -9.84 -6.23
N PHE A 51 -1.34 -10.27 -6.00
CA PHE A 51 -2.12 -9.87 -4.81
C PHE A 51 -1.64 -10.58 -3.55
N VAL A 52 -1.37 -11.89 -3.63
CA VAL A 52 -0.94 -12.71 -2.48
C VAL A 52 0.33 -12.14 -1.87
N SER A 53 1.35 -11.90 -2.69
CA SER A 53 2.65 -11.40 -2.21
C SER A 53 2.61 -9.94 -1.74
N ASN A 54 1.63 -9.16 -2.19
CA ASN A 54 1.57 -7.73 -1.90
C ASN A 54 0.32 -7.32 -1.09
N ALA A 55 -0.42 -8.27 -0.49
CA ALA A 55 -1.65 -7.97 0.25
C ALA A 55 -1.41 -6.99 1.42
N GLY A 56 -0.37 -7.21 2.22
CA GLY A 56 0.02 -6.30 3.30
C GLY A 56 0.44 -4.93 2.79
N LEU A 57 1.30 -4.89 1.76
CA LEU A 57 1.73 -3.64 1.13
C LEU A 57 0.54 -2.84 0.57
N LEU A 58 -0.45 -3.51 -0.02
CA LEU A 58 -1.63 -2.86 -0.58
C LEU A 58 -2.45 -2.11 0.48
N VAL A 59 -2.62 -2.72 1.65
CA VAL A 59 -3.33 -2.09 2.77
C VAL A 59 -2.55 -0.90 3.31
N ILE A 60 -1.24 -1.05 3.51
CA ILE A 60 -0.33 0.03 3.96
C ILE A 60 -0.34 1.19 2.96
N ALA A 61 -0.19 0.90 1.67
CA ALA A 61 -0.18 1.92 0.62
C ALA A 61 -1.52 2.66 0.50
N CYS A 62 -2.65 2.01 0.81
CA CYS A 62 -3.96 2.69 0.91
C CYS A 62 -4.00 3.69 2.08
N GLY A 63 -3.45 3.33 3.25
CA GLY A 63 -3.30 4.25 4.38
C GLY A 63 -2.43 5.44 4.02
N LEU A 64 -1.24 5.16 3.53
CA LEU A 64 -0.31 6.19 3.08
C LEU A 64 -0.92 7.13 2.02
N THR A 65 -1.74 6.60 1.10
CA THR A 65 -2.47 7.42 0.11
C THR A 65 -3.36 8.47 0.78
N ILE A 66 -3.99 8.16 1.92
CA ILE A 66 -4.83 9.09 2.67
C ILE A 66 -4.00 10.25 3.20
N VAL A 67 -2.86 9.95 3.82
CA VAL A 67 -1.92 10.96 4.32
C VAL A 67 -1.34 11.78 3.18
N MET A 68 -0.92 11.16 2.09
CA MET A 68 -0.37 11.85 0.92
C MET A 68 -1.38 12.79 0.26
N ILE A 69 -2.67 12.47 0.25
CA ILE A 69 -3.72 13.40 -0.25
C ILE A 69 -3.73 14.69 0.56
N THR A 70 -3.39 14.69 1.84
CA THR A 70 -3.26 15.94 2.63
C THR A 70 -1.97 16.71 2.39
N GLY A 71 -1.03 16.17 1.62
CA GLY A 71 0.33 16.70 1.43
C GLY A 71 1.34 16.22 2.48
N GLY A 72 0.95 15.29 3.37
CA GLY A 72 1.83 14.63 4.32
C GLY A 72 2.51 13.39 3.73
N ILE A 73 3.51 12.86 4.43
CA ILE A 73 4.17 11.59 4.14
C ILE A 73 4.34 10.85 5.46
N ASP A 74 4.10 9.53 5.46
CA ASP A 74 4.44 8.67 6.59
C ASP A 74 5.50 7.64 6.19
N ILE A 75 6.72 7.82 6.72
CA ILE A 75 7.83 6.90 6.48
C ILE A 75 7.87 5.79 7.55
N SER A 76 7.12 5.92 8.62
CA SER A 76 7.16 4.97 9.73
C SER A 76 6.45 3.65 9.43
N VAL A 77 5.61 3.57 8.39
CA VAL A 77 4.77 2.40 8.08
C VAL A 77 5.55 1.09 7.97
N GLY A 78 6.78 1.12 7.44
CA GLY A 78 7.66 -0.05 7.35
C GLY A 78 8.13 -0.53 8.73
N SER A 79 8.50 0.39 9.61
CA SER A 79 8.92 0.08 10.99
C SER A 79 7.75 -0.37 11.85
N VAL A 80 6.58 0.23 11.70
CA VAL A 80 5.33 -0.21 12.34
C VAL A 80 5.01 -1.64 11.92
N THR A 81 5.15 -1.97 10.63
CA THR A 81 4.97 -3.34 10.12
C THR A 81 5.93 -4.32 10.79
N ALA A 82 7.23 -3.97 10.90
CA ALA A 82 8.22 -4.84 11.56
C ALA A 82 7.90 -5.02 13.05
N LEU A 83 7.53 -3.95 13.73
CA LEU A 83 7.15 -3.99 15.15
C LEU A 83 5.92 -4.85 15.37
N VAL A 84 4.90 -4.72 14.52
CA VAL A 84 3.68 -5.56 14.55
C VAL A 84 4.05 -7.04 14.38
N CYS A 85 4.89 -7.38 13.41
CA CYS A 85 5.32 -8.76 13.20
C CYS A 85 6.09 -9.31 14.40
N MET A 86 7.01 -8.52 14.97
CA MET A 86 7.80 -8.92 16.13
C MET A 86 6.93 -9.10 17.38
N VAL A 87 6.01 -8.17 17.64
CA VAL A 87 5.08 -8.26 18.78
C VAL A 87 4.16 -9.47 18.65
N LEU A 88 3.63 -9.74 17.45
CA LEU A 88 2.82 -10.93 17.20
C LEU A 88 3.63 -12.21 17.50
N ALA A 89 4.86 -12.30 17.00
CA ALA A 89 5.72 -13.45 17.21
C ALA A 89 6.07 -13.64 18.70
N ASP A 90 6.51 -12.58 19.39
CA ASP A 90 6.88 -12.63 20.81
C ASP A 90 5.70 -12.96 21.72
N LEU A 91 4.55 -12.32 21.50
CA LEU A 91 3.36 -12.58 22.32
C LEU A 91 2.87 -14.01 22.20
N MET A 92 2.88 -14.59 20.99
CA MET A 92 2.37 -15.94 20.78
C MET A 92 3.37 -17.02 21.18
N GLU A 93 4.66 -16.85 20.85
CA GLU A 93 5.67 -17.91 21.05
C GLU A 93 6.36 -17.86 22.43
N ASN A 94 6.73 -16.66 22.89
CA ASN A 94 7.47 -16.52 24.14
C ASN A 94 6.55 -16.30 25.35
N LYS A 95 5.43 -15.59 25.16
CA LYS A 95 4.51 -15.25 26.27
C LYS A 95 3.23 -16.08 26.31
N GLY A 96 3.01 -16.96 25.30
CA GLY A 96 1.83 -17.84 25.25
C GLY A 96 0.49 -17.11 25.19
N VAL A 97 0.48 -15.86 24.72
CA VAL A 97 -0.75 -15.06 24.63
C VAL A 97 -1.65 -15.59 23.51
N ASN A 98 -2.94 -15.58 23.76
CA ASN A 98 -3.94 -16.00 22.78
C ASN A 98 -3.82 -15.17 21.48
N THR A 99 -3.89 -15.84 20.34
CA THR A 99 -3.71 -15.25 19.00
C THR A 99 -4.64 -14.05 18.75
N TYR A 100 -5.90 -14.10 19.19
CA TYR A 100 -6.85 -13.00 19.02
C TYR A 100 -6.41 -11.75 19.80
N VAL A 101 -5.91 -11.94 21.01
CA VAL A 101 -5.40 -10.86 21.86
C VAL A 101 -4.12 -10.28 21.26
N ALA A 102 -3.21 -11.14 20.78
CA ALA A 102 -1.99 -10.69 20.11
C ALA A 102 -2.28 -9.84 18.87
N VAL A 103 -3.25 -10.25 18.04
CA VAL A 103 -3.68 -9.47 16.87
C VAL A 103 -4.32 -8.14 17.28
N LEU A 104 -5.15 -8.12 18.32
CA LEU A 104 -5.73 -6.87 18.84
C LEU A 104 -4.64 -5.90 19.30
N ILE A 105 -3.63 -6.39 20.04
CA ILE A 105 -2.50 -5.56 20.49
C ILE A 105 -1.72 -5.03 19.28
N ALA A 106 -1.48 -5.86 18.26
CA ALA A 106 -0.79 -5.47 17.04
C ALA A 106 -1.53 -4.32 16.31
N LEU A 107 -2.86 -4.39 16.20
CA LEU A 107 -3.66 -3.32 15.61
C LEU A 107 -3.63 -2.04 16.45
N LEU A 108 -3.68 -2.17 17.79
CA LEU A 108 -3.59 -1.03 18.71
C LEU A 108 -2.24 -0.32 18.63
N ILE A 109 -1.14 -1.03 18.37
CA ILE A 109 0.18 -0.43 18.12
C ILE A 109 0.12 0.49 16.90
N GLY A 110 -0.43 0.04 15.78
CA GLY A 110 -0.59 0.88 14.61
C GLY A 110 -1.42 2.13 14.90
N VAL A 111 -2.55 1.98 15.59
CA VAL A 111 -3.40 3.11 16.01
C VAL A 111 -2.65 4.07 16.94
N ALA A 112 -1.86 3.56 17.89
CA ALA A 112 -1.08 4.39 18.81
C ALA A 112 -0.03 5.24 18.05
N PHE A 113 0.69 4.65 17.09
CA PHE A 113 1.57 5.41 16.21
C PHE A 113 0.81 6.50 15.46
N GLY A 114 -0.33 6.17 14.84
CA GLY A 114 -1.16 7.14 14.14
C GLY A 114 -1.68 8.27 15.02
N ILE A 115 -2.05 7.98 16.27
CA ILE A 115 -2.49 9.00 17.27
C ILE A 115 -1.33 9.94 17.60
N VAL A 116 -0.17 9.39 17.98
CA VAL A 116 0.99 10.20 18.37
C VAL A 116 1.47 11.06 17.20
N GLN A 117 1.70 10.48 16.05
CA GLN A 117 2.17 11.19 14.86
C GLN A 117 1.13 12.20 14.36
N GLY A 118 -0.14 11.80 14.33
CA GLY A 118 -1.23 12.68 13.95
C GLY A 118 -1.38 13.87 14.89
N PHE A 119 -1.16 13.68 16.19
CA PHE A 119 -1.17 14.77 17.16
C PHE A 119 -0.01 15.76 16.92
N LEU A 120 1.21 15.24 16.76
CA LEU A 120 2.40 16.06 16.52
C LEU A 120 2.28 16.86 15.21
N VAL A 121 1.81 16.24 14.14
CA VAL A 121 1.66 16.90 12.85
C VAL A 121 0.47 17.88 12.84
N ALA A 122 -0.69 17.48 13.34
CA ALA A 122 -1.91 18.27 13.16
C ALA A 122 -2.09 19.38 14.21
N TYR A 123 -1.61 19.19 15.43
CA TYR A 123 -1.83 20.15 16.52
C TYR A 123 -0.58 20.95 16.89
N LEU A 124 0.61 20.34 16.76
CA LEU A 124 1.87 21.03 17.02
C LEU A 124 2.52 21.58 15.74
N ASP A 125 1.89 21.38 14.57
CA ASP A 125 2.34 21.87 13.26
C ASP A 125 3.79 21.43 12.91
N ILE A 126 4.26 20.27 13.45
CA ILE A 126 5.57 19.72 13.15
C ILE A 126 5.53 19.10 11.74
N GLN A 127 6.60 19.31 10.98
CA GLN A 127 6.68 18.78 9.61
C GLN A 127 6.49 17.25 9.57
N PRO A 128 5.57 16.73 8.75
CA PRO A 128 5.24 15.30 8.69
C PRO A 128 6.44 14.38 8.53
N PHE A 129 7.36 14.73 7.64
CA PHE A 129 8.58 13.95 7.38
C PHE A 129 9.43 13.74 8.65
N ILE A 130 9.62 14.81 9.47
CA ILE A 130 10.43 14.73 10.69
C ILE A 130 9.75 13.84 11.72
N VAL A 131 8.43 13.99 11.92
CA VAL A 131 7.64 13.21 12.88
C VAL A 131 7.69 11.73 12.51
N THR A 132 7.44 11.39 11.25
CA THR A 132 7.36 10.01 10.80
C THR A 132 8.74 9.34 10.68
N LEU A 133 9.79 10.14 10.40
CA LEU A 133 11.17 9.67 10.48
C LEU A 133 11.56 9.29 11.91
N ALA A 134 11.21 10.13 12.89
CA ALA A 134 11.41 9.80 14.30
C ALA A 134 10.60 8.56 14.70
N GLY A 135 9.36 8.44 14.22
CA GLY A 135 8.51 7.26 14.40
C GLY A 135 9.13 5.99 13.79
N MET A 136 9.77 6.12 12.63
CA MET A 136 10.49 5.00 11.98
C MET A 136 11.63 4.49 12.86
N PHE A 137 12.48 5.38 13.37
CA PHE A 137 13.59 4.98 14.26
C PHE A 137 13.06 4.41 15.57
N PHE A 138 12.03 5.01 16.16
CA PHE A 138 11.40 4.50 17.37
C PHE A 138 10.83 3.09 17.16
N GLY A 139 10.09 2.85 16.08
CA GLY A 139 9.53 1.54 15.75
C GLY A 139 10.62 0.48 15.53
N ARG A 140 11.71 0.82 14.82
CA ARG A 140 12.86 -0.09 14.64
C ARG A 140 13.57 -0.38 15.96
N GLY A 141 13.81 0.64 16.78
CA GLY A 141 14.42 0.47 18.11
C GLY A 141 13.56 -0.43 19.01
N MET A 142 12.25 -0.20 19.07
CA MET A 142 11.33 -1.05 19.84
C MET A 142 11.32 -2.51 19.35
N THR A 143 11.40 -2.73 18.03
CA THR A 143 11.52 -4.09 17.47
C THR A 143 12.78 -4.79 17.97
N ALA A 144 13.92 -4.09 17.98
CA ALA A 144 15.19 -4.65 18.44
C ALA A 144 15.24 -4.88 19.96
N ILE A 145 14.56 -4.03 20.75
CA ILE A 145 14.43 -4.22 22.22
C ILE A 145 13.65 -5.49 22.55
N ILE A 146 12.62 -5.85 21.76
CA ILE A 146 11.86 -7.08 21.98
C ILE A 146 12.71 -8.30 21.70
N SER A 147 13.35 -8.37 20.53
CA SER A 147 14.31 -9.42 20.20
C SER A 147 15.20 -8.99 19.05
N THR A 148 16.51 -9.26 19.15
CA THR A 148 17.46 -9.15 18.03
C THR A 148 17.42 -10.36 17.12
N ASP A 149 16.97 -11.52 17.65
CA ASP A 149 16.86 -12.76 16.91
C ASP A 149 15.50 -12.89 16.22
N MET A 150 15.48 -13.68 15.16
CA MET A 150 14.24 -14.00 14.45
C MET A 150 13.38 -14.95 15.27
N ILE A 151 12.13 -14.58 15.53
CA ILE A 151 11.12 -15.41 16.17
C ILE A 151 10.20 -15.96 15.09
N SER A 152 10.23 -17.28 14.86
CA SER A 152 9.32 -17.96 13.94
C SER A 152 8.01 -18.32 14.64
N ILE A 153 6.88 -17.99 14.05
CA ILE A 153 5.55 -18.28 14.61
C ILE A 153 5.19 -19.73 14.31
N LYS A 154 4.97 -20.51 15.39
CA LYS A 154 4.55 -21.92 15.37
C LYS A 154 3.12 -22.11 15.88
N ASN A 155 2.49 -21.06 16.39
CA ASN A 155 1.12 -21.11 16.92
C ASN A 155 0.16 -21.71 15.90
N GLU A 156 -0.52 -22.80 16.26
CA GLU A 156 -1.38 -23.58 15.36
C GLU A 156 -2.53 -22.76 14.76
N LEU A 157 -3.17 -21.88 15.56
CA LEU A 157 -4.28 -21.08 15.09
C LEU A 157 -3.82 -20.04 14.07
N PHE A 158 -2.68 -19.38 14.32
CA PHE A 158 -2.09 -18.43 13.39
C PHE A 158 -1.69 -19.11 12.07
N LEU A 159 -1.05 -20.28 12.14
CA LEU A 159 -0.68 -21.08 10.97
C LEU A 159 -1.90 -21.57 10.19
N LYS A 160 -3.01 -21.93 10.88
CA LYS A 160 -4.29 -22.24 10.19
C LYS A 160 -4.78 -21.04 9.37
N TRP A 161 -4.71 -19.81 9.90
CA TRP A 161 -5.10 -18.61 9.14
C TRP A 161 -4.13 -18.33 7.99
N ALA A 162 -2.83 -18.45 8.21
CA ALA A 162 -1.80 -18.25 7.18
C ALA A 162 -1.92 -19.24 6.02
N ASN A 163 -2.28 -20.50 6.32
CA ASN A 163 -2.39 -21.59 5.34
C ASN A 163 -3.80 -21.73 4.76
N PHE A 164 -4.78 -20.98 5.24
CA PHE A 164 -6.15 -21.06 4.71
C PHE A 164 -6.22 -20.54 3.28
N ARG A 165 -6.92 -21.26 2.41
CA ARG A 165 -6.97 -20.96 0.97
C ARG A 165 -8.40 -21.12 0.44
N PHE A 166 -8.87 -20.12 -0.27
CA PHE A 166 -10.08 -20.20 -1.08
C PHE A 166 -9.71 -20.71 -2.47
N TYR A 167 -10.12 -21.91 -2.82
CA TYR A 167 -9.87 -22.48 -4.14
C TYR A 167 -10.87 -21.96 -5.17
N MET A 168 -10.36 -21.58 -6.34
CA MET A 168 -11.16 -21.07 -7.45
C MET A 168 -11.53 -22.20 -8.43
N PRO A 169 -12.64 -22.07 -9.20
CA PRO A 169 -13.05 -23.09 -10.17
C PRO A 169 -12.15 -23.14 -11.42
N PHE A 170 -11.22 -22.19 -11.56
CA PHE A 170 -10.22 -22.14 -12.62
C PHE A 170 -8.83 -22.40 -12.09
N GLY A 171 -7.93 -22.84 -12.97
CA GLY A 171 -6.57 -23.19 -12.57
C GLY A 171 -5.69 -23.51 -13.77
N SER A 172 -4.66 -24.30 -13.54
CA SER A 172 -3.75 -24.76 -14.59
C SER A 172 -3.50 -26.25 -14.48
N THR A 173 -3.22 -26.90 -15.62
CA THR A 173 -2.83 -28.30 -15.62
C THR A 173 -1.33 -28.44 -15.41
N ASN A 174 -0.91 -29.35 -14.54
CA ASN A 174 0.50 -29.67 -14.31
C ASN A 174 1.07 -30.48 -15.50
N LYS A 175 2.41 -30.57 -15.61
CA LYS A 175 3.10 -31.42 -16.62
C LYS A 175 2.67 -32.90 -16.59
N LYS A 176 2.09 -33.35 -15.46
CA LYS A 176 1.55 -34.70 -15.26
C LYS A 176 0.05 -34.84 -15.61
N GLY A 177 -0.57 -33.84 -16.24
CA GLY A 177 -2.01 -33.85 -16.57
C GLY A 177 -2.96 -33.58 -15.42
N LYS A 178 -2.49 -33.37 -14.18
CA LYS A 178 -3.36 -33.11 -13.03
C LYS A 178 -3.75 -31.63 -12.99
N PHE A 179 -5.05 -31.35 -12.88
CA PHE A 179 -5.58 -29.99 -12.67
C PHE A 179 -5.21 -29.49 -11.26
N ILE A 180 -4.66 -28.28 -11.18
CA ILE A 180 -4.34 -27.57 -9.95
C ILE A 180 -5.21 -26.32 -9.92
N PRO A 181 -6.21 -26.25 -9.02
CA PRO A 181 -7.05 -25.07 -8.90
C PRO A 181 -6.23 -23.87 -8.42
N ALA A 182 -6.53 -22.70 -8.93
CA ALA A 182 -5.98 -21.46 -8.42
C ALA A 182 -6.57 -21.17 -7.02
N TYR A 183 -5.83 -20.41 -6.20
CA TYR A 183 -6.27 -20.10 -4.84
C TYR A 183 -5.98 -18.64 -4.46
N ILE A 184 -6.76 -18.15 -3.51
CA ILE A 184 -6.58 -16.85 -2.87
C ILE A 184 -6.60 -17.05 -1.34
N PRO A 185 -5.60 -16.56 -0.58
CA PRO A 185 -5.66 -16.56 0.88
C PRO A 185 -6.59 -15.43 1.40
N PRO A 186 -7.05 -15.51 2.65
CA PRO A 186 -7.88 -14.46 3.28
C PRO A 186 -7.23 -13.08 3.27
N THR A 187 -5.90 -13.01 3.30
CA THR A 187 -5.13 -11.75 3.25
C THR A 187 -5.46 -10.91 2.01
N VAL A 188 -5.64 -11.55 0.86
CA VAL A 188 -6.03 -10.87 -0.39
C VAL A 188 -7.46 -10.35 -0.31
N VAL A 189 -8.38 -11.15 0.23
CA VAL A 189 -9.78 -10.74 0.40
C VAL A 189 -9.88 -9.51 1.29
N ILE A 190 -9.18 -9.52 2.43
CA ILE A 190 -9.13 -8.38 3.36
C ILE A 190 -8.53 -7.15 2.65
N ALA A 191 -7.41 -7.30 1.94
CA ALA A 191 -6.77 -6.20 1.24
C ALA A 191 -7.69 -5.56 0.19
N VAL A 192 -8.41 -6.36 -0.61
CA VAL A 192 -9.36 -5.86 -1.61
C VAL A 192 -10.55 -5.16 -0.94
N ILE A 193 -11.08 -5.71 0.15
CA ILE A 193 -12.14 -5.07 0.94
C ILE A 193 -11.67 -3.70 1.45
N VAL A 194 -10.44 -3.60 1.98
CA VAL A 194 -9.87 -2.33 2.43
C VAL A 194 -9.78 -1.32 1.28
N VAL A 195 -9.29 -1.71 0.11
CA VAL A 195 -9.26 -0.83 -1.07
C VAL A 195 -10.64 -0.29 -1.39
N ILE A 196 -11.65 -1.15 -1.39
CA ILE A 196 -13.04 -0.75 -1.67
C ILE A 196 -13.56 0.22 -0.61
N ILE A 197 -13.37 -0.10 0.68
CA ILE A 197 -13.81 0.74 1.79
C ILE A 197 -13.16 2.12 1.70
N ILE A 198 -11.84 2.19 1.51
CA ILE A 198 -11.12 3.46 1.42
C ILE A 198 -11.52 4.23 0.14
N ALA A 199 -11.74 3.55 -0.99
CA ALA A 199 -12.22 4.19 -2.21
C ALA A 199 -13.61 4.83 -2.02
N VAL A 200 -14.53 4.11 -1.36
CA VAL A 200 -15.87 4.61 -1.02
C VAL A 200 -15.78 5.77 -0.02
N LEU A 201 -14.94 5.64 1.01
CA LEU A 201 -14.72 6.67 2.01
C LEU A 201 -14.20 7.97 1.39
N LEU A 202 -13.18 7.89 0.53
CA LEU A 202 -12.61 9.06 -0.13
C LEU A 202 -13.57 9.69 -1.15
N LYS A 203 -14.32 8.88 -1.91
CA LYS A 203 -15.21 9.39 -2.98
C LYS A 203 -16.53 9.94 -2.45
N TYR A 204 -17.17 9.25 -1.49
CA TYR A 204 -18.56 9.56 -1.12
C TYR A 204 -18.72 10.23 0.24
N ARG A 205 -17.76 10.08 1.18
CA ARG A 205 -17.92 10.62 2.54
C ARG A 205 -17.39 12.06 2.66
N LYS A 206 -17.92 12.81 3.63
CA LYS A 206 -17.48 14.17 3.95
C LYS A 206 -15.98 14.21 4.30
N PHE A 207 -15.46 13.18 4.95
CA PHE A 207 -14.06 13.04 5.31
C PHE A 207 -13.15 13.10 4.07
N GLY A 208 -13.42 12.30 3.03
CA GLY A 208 -12.63 12.31 1.80
C GLY A 208 -12.62 13.69 1.12
N ARG A 209 -13.79 14.33 1.01
CA ARG A 209 -13.87 15.69 0.43
C ARG A 209 -13.02 16.72 1.20
N LYS A 210 -12.98 16.64 2.55
CA LYS A 210 -12.12 17.49 3.38
C LYS A 210 -10.64 17.26 3.10
N LEU A 211 -10.20 15.98 2.98
CA LEU A 211 -8.82 15.63 2.67
C LEU A 211 -8.36 16.24 1.34
N TYR A 212 -9.16 16.09 0.28
CA TYR A 212 -8.84 16.68 -1.03
C TYR A 212 -8.82 18.21 -0.98
N ALA A 213 -9.72 18.84 -0.23
CA ALA A 213 -9.75 20.30 -0.08
C ALA A 213 -8.49 20.80 0.64
N ILE A 214 -8.09 20.14 1.72
CA ILE A 214 -6.89 20.50 2.51
C ILE A 214 -5.63 20.34 1.66
N GLY A 215 -5.47 19.22 0.98
CA GLY A 215 -4.30 18.96 0.13
C GLY A 215 -4.28 19.82 -1.14
N GLY A 216 -5.43 20.31 -1.61
CA GLY A 216 -5.50 21.25 -2.73
C GLY A 216 -5.04 22.66 -2.34
N ASN A 217 -5.53 23.20 -1.25
CA ASN A 217 -5.10 24.45 -0.65
C ASN A 217 -5.56 24.55 0.80
N CYS A 218 -4.63 24.39 1.72
CA CYS A 218 -4.89 24.36 3.15
C CYS A 218 -5.49 25.70 3.66
N GLN A 219 -5.00 26.86 3.17
CA GLN A 219 -5.51 28.17 3.59
C GLN A 219 -6.95 28.38 3.12
N SER A 220 -7.25 28.03 1.88
CA SER A 220 -8.62 28.12 1.37
C SER A 220 -9.57 27.17 2.13
N ALA A 221 -9.10 25.98 2.50
CA ALA A 221 -9.86 25.04 3.30
C ALA A 221 -10.19 25.62 4.70
N LEU A 222 -9.23 26.28 5.33
CA LEU A 222 -9.43 26.99 6.61
C LEU A 222 -10.47 28.12 6.48
N MET A 223 -10.35 28.95 5.42
CA MET A 223 -11.31 30.04 5.18
C MET A 223 -12.73 29.55 4.92
N MET A 224 -12.89 28.34 4.38
CA MET A 224 -14.19 27.67 4.22
C MET A 224 -14.72 27.04 5.53
N GLY A 225 -14.05 27.25 6.66
CA GLY A 225 -14.46 26.73 7.97
C GLY A 225 -14.19 25.23 8.18
N LEU A 226 -13.32 24.60 7.37
CA LEU A 226 -12.96 23.23 7.58
C LEU A 226 -12.01 23.08 8.77
N ASN A 227 -12.30 22.12 9.66
CA ASN A 227 -11.38 21.79 10.73
C ASN A 227 -10.20 20.98 10.21
N VAL A 228 -9.15 21.68 9.75
CA VAL A 228 -7.95 21.09 9.14
C VAL A 228 -7.23 20.18 10.15
N LYS A 229 -6.98 20.69 11.38
CA LYS A 229 -6.25 19.94 12.43
C LYS A 229 -6.89 18.59 12.71
N ARG A 230 -8.20 18.58 12.98
CA ARG A 230 -8.95 17.34 13.24
C ARG A 230 -8.94 16.39 12.05
N THR A 231 -9.04 16.92 10.84
CA THR A 231 -9.06 16.08 9.61
C THR A 231 -7.70 15.46 9.35
N MET A 232 -6.60 16.19 9.51
CA MET A 232 -5.23 15.67 9.42
C MET A 232 -4.97 14.63 10.51
N PHE A 233 -5.32 14.90 11.75
CA PHE A 233 -5.22 13.94 12.84
C PHE A 233 -5.91 12.60 12.49
N GLN A 234 -7.16 12.67 12.02
CA GLN A 234 -7.91 11.48 11.62
C GLN A 234 -7.26 10.74 10.45
N ALA A 235 -6.59 11.45 9.53
CA ALA A 235 -5.86 10.83 8.43
C ALA A 235 -4.69 9.96 8.94
N TYR A 236 -3.89 10.48 9.86
CA TYR A 236 -2.79 9.72 10.47
C TYR A 236 -3.27 8.56 11.35
N VAL A 237 -4.34 8.74 12.11
CA VAL A 237 -4.93 7.64 12.91
C VAL A 237 -5.41 6.51 12.01
N LEU A 238 -6.06 6.84 10.89
CA LEU A 238 -6.52 5.84 9.93
C LEU A 238 -5.35 5.17 9.20
N ASP A 239 -4.31 5.93 8.85
CA ASP A 239 -3.07 5.39 8.27
C ASP A 239 -2.37 4.43 9.25
N GLY A 240 -2.20 4.84 10.51
CA GLY A 240 -1.61 3.98 11.53
C GLY A 240 -2.41 2.68 11.75
N PHE A 241 -3.75 2.75 11.77
CA PHE A 241 -4.58 1.55 11.81
C PHE A 241 -4.34 0.64 10.59
N LEU A 242 -4.26 1.21 9.39
CA LEU A 242 -4.00 0.45 8.15
C LEU A 242 -2.56 -0.08 8.10
N ALA A 243 -1.59 0.63 8.67
CA ALA A 243 -0.22 0.14 8.83
C ALA A 243 -0.17 -1.07 9.79
N GLY A 244 -0.90 -1.03 10.91
CA GLY A 244 -1.06 -2.17 11.82
C GLY A 244 -1.74 -3.37 11.17
N LEU A 245 -2.85 -3.14 10.47
CA LEU A 245 -3.57 -4.18 9.74
C LEU A 245 -2.72 -4.77 8.60
N GLY A 246 -2.06 -3.92 7.80
CA GLY A 246 -1.15 -4.35 6.74
C GLY A 246 0.04 -5.11 7.30
N GLY A 247 0.56 -4.73 8.46
CA GLY A 247 1.59 -5.45 9.21
C GLY A 247 1.13 -6.84 9.64
N PHE A 248 -0.09 -6.98 10.14
CA PHE A 248 -0.68 -8.29 10.44
C PHE A 248 -0.81 -9.18 9.19
N LEU A 249 -1.31 -8.62 8.07
CA LEU A 249 -1.39 -9.36 6.81
C LEU A 249 0.00 -9.73 6.26
N PHE A 250 0.99 -8.87 6.45
CA PHE A 250 2.37 -9.15 6.11
C PHE A 250 2.94 -10.28 6.98
N CYS A 251 2.65 -10.28 8.27
CA CYS A 251 3.05 -11.32 9.22
C CYS A 251 2.44 -12.69 8.88
N LEU A 252 1.17 -12.74 8.42
CA LEU A 252 0.54 -13.97 7.93
C LEU A 252 1.26 -14.58 6.72
N ASN A 253 1.95 -13.76 5.93
CA ASN A 253 2.74 -14.24 4.79
C ASN A 253 4.14 -14.71 5.18
N SER A 254 4.77 -14.03 6.17
CA SER A 254 6.15 -14.35 6.61
C SER A 254 6.21 -15.36 7.74
N CYS A 255 5.16 -15.47 8.55
CA CYS A 255 5.08 -16.30 9.76
C CYS A 255 6.29 -16.12 10.70
N ALA A 256 6.83 -14.91 10.77
CA ALA A 256 8.00 -14.60 11.59
C ALA A 256 8.05 -13.11 11.95
N GLY A 257 8.80 -12.78 13.01
CA GLY A 257 9.19 -11.43 13.39
C GLY A 257 10.72 -11.32 13.49
N PHE A 258 11.33 -10.29 12.88
CA PHE A 258 12.75 -9.98 12.99
C PHE A 258 13.01 -8.49 12.70
N VAL A 259 14.14 -7.96 13.18
CA VAL A 259 14.43 -6.50 13.18
C VAL A 259 14.44 -5.89 11.78
N GLU A 260 15.07 -6.55 10.82
CA GLU A 260 15.20 -6.05 9.44
C GLU A 260 13.97 -6.29 8.56
N GLN A 261 12.89 -6.85 9.14
CA GLN A 261 11.65 -7.12 8.43
C GLN A 261 11.03 -5.84 7.88
N ALA A 262 10.42 -5.94 6.70
CA ALA A 262 9.76 -4.83 6.03
C ALA A 262 10.67 -3.60 5.78
N LYS A 263 11.99 -3.74 5.74
CA LYS A 263 12.93 -2.67 5.41
C LYS A 263 12.77 -2.24 3.95
N GLY A 264 12.45 -0.96 3.76
CA GLY A 264 12.16 -0.38 2.44
C GLY A 264 10.70 -0.50 2.01
N LEU A 265 9.84 -1.13 2.84
CA LEU A 265 8.40 -1.26 2.56
C LEU A 265 7.72 0.12 2.48
N GLU A 266 8.19 1.08 3.27
CA GLU A 266 7.79 2.49 3.22
C GLU A 266 8.01 3.08 1.83
N MET A 267 9.17 2.84 1.22
CA MET A 267 9.49 3.32 -0.13
C MET A 267 8.67 2.61 -1.20
N ASP A 268 8.41 1.30 -1.02
CA ASP A 268 7.53 0.53 -1.90
C ASP A 268 6.10 1.07 -1.86
N ALA A 269 5.60 1.45 -0.67
CA ALA A 269 4.26 2.00 -0.48
C ALA A 269 4.14 3.40 -1.11
N ILE A 270 5.12 4.31 -0.86
CA ILE A 270 5.18 5.64 -1.46
C ILE A 270 5.25 5.53 -2.98
N SER A 271 6.16 4.72 -3.51
CA SER A 271 6.33 4.52 -4.96
C SER A 271 5.03 4.01 -5.59
N SER A 272 4.38 3.03 -4.96
CA SER A 272 3.11 2.49 -5.45
C SER A 272 2.00 3.53 -5.47
N ALA A 273 1.90 4.39 -4.45
CA ALA A 273 0.92 5.46 -4.40
C ALA A 273 1.19 6.54 -5.47
N VAL A 274 2.46 6.94 -5.66
CA VAL A 274 2.86 7.95 -6.66
C VAL A 274 2.69 7.42 -8.09
N ILE A 275 3.15 6.20 -8.38
CA ILE A 275 2.93 5.52 -9.67
C ILE A 275 1.42 5.39 -9.92
N GLY A 276 0.63 5.13 -8.87
CA GLY A 276 -0.82 5.12 -8.90
C GLY A 276 -1.49 6.47 -9.15
N GLY A 277 -0.73 7.56 -9.28
CA GLY A 277 -1.21 8.90 -9.59
C GLY A 277 -1.53 9.77 -8.36
N THR A 278 -1.09 9.38 -7.16
CA THR A 278 -1.16 10.24 -5.97
C THR A 278 -0.06 11.28 -6.02
N LEU A 279 -0.40 12.57 -5.87
CA LEU A 279 0.57 13.66 -5.87
C LEU A 279 1.23 13.81 -4.50
N LEU A 280 2.56 13.96 -4.49
CA LEU A 280 3.33 14.29 -3.28
C LEU A 280 2.95 15.66 -2.70
N SER A 281 2.53 16.59 -3.56
CA SER A 281 2.04 17.91 -3.15
C SER A 281 0.64 17.92 -2.53
N GLY A 282 -0.04 16.79 -2.50
CA GLY A 282 -1.42 16.64 -2.00
C GLY A 282 -2.50 16.97 -3.01
N GLY A 283 -3.75 16.90 -2.56
CA GLY A 283 -4.96 17.25 -3.30
C GLY A 283 -5.41 16.26 -4.38
N VAL A 284 -4.60 15.26 -4.70
CA VAL A 284 -4.88 14.24 -5.73
C VAL A 284 -4.37 12.88 -5.28
N GLY A 285 -5.17 11.86 -5.45
CA GLY A 285 -4.83 10.47 -5.17
C GLY A 285 -6.07 9.58 -5.17
N THR A 286 -5.92 8.30 -5.44
CA THR A 286 -7.02 7.33 -5.37
C THR A 286 -6.50 5.96 -4.95
N PRO A 287 -7.21 5.22 -4.06
CA PRO A 287 -6.83 3.86 -3.69
C PRO A 287 -6.82 2.88 -4.86
N ILE A 288 -7.65 3.14 -5.87
CA ILE A 288 -7.66 2.34 -7.11
C ILE A 288 -6.35 2.55 -7.88
N GLY A 289 -5.87 3.80 -7.97
CA GLY A 289 -4.55 4.07 -8.56
C GLY A 289 -3.44 3.39 -7.79
N THR A 290 -3.46 3.49 -6.47
CA THR A 290 -2.50 2.82 -5.58
C THR A 290 -2.50 1.31 -5.76
N LEU A 291 -3.68 0.68 -5.93
CA LEU A 291 -3.80 -0.74 -6.27
C LEU A 291 -2.99 -1.08 -7.53
N PHE A 292 -3.18 -0.33 -8.62
CA PHE A 292 -2.42 -0.57 -9.85
C PHE A 292 -0.92 -0.28 -9.68
N GLY A 293 -0.54 0.70 -8.86
CA GLY A 293 0.86 0.94 -8.50
C GLY A 293 1.50 -0.27 -7.80
N VAL A 294 0.79 -0.87 -6.83
CA VAL A 294 1.22 -2.10 -6.15
C VAL A 294 1.30 -3.28 -7.13
N LEU A 295 0.34 -3.39 -8.06
CA LEU A 295 0.37 -4.45 -9.09
C LEU A 295 1.56 -4.27 -10.05
N ILE A 296 1.92 -3.04 -10.43
CA ILE A 296 3.13 -2.76 -11.23
C ILE A 296 4.37 -3.24 -10.48
N LYS A 297 4.52 -2.87 -9.21
CA LYS A 297 5.63 -3.33 -8.35
C LYS A 297 5.68 -4.85 -8.27
N GLY A 298 4.52 -5.48 -8.04
CA GLY A 298 4.39 -6.94 -8.01
C GLY A 298 4.80 -7.59 -9.33
N THR A 299 4.39 -7.01 -10.47
CA THR A 299 4.75 -7.48 -11.81
C THR A 299 6.26 -7.39 -12.04
N ILE A 300 6.90 -6.27 -11.71
CA ILE A 300 8.36 -6.11 -11.81
C ILE A 300 9.07 -7.18 -11.00
N SER A 301 8.66 -7.37 -9.75
CA SER A 301 9.23 -8.39 -8.88
C SER A 301 9.06 -9.80 -9.47
N SER A 302 7.87 -10.11 -9.98
CA SER A 302 7.57 -11.41 -10.59
C SER A 302 8.35 -11.65 -11.88
N LEU A 303 8.54 -10.63 -12.72
CA LEU A 303 9.33 -10.73 -13.95
C LEU A 303 10.80 -11.03 -13.64
N ILE A 304 11.39 -10.30 -12.70
CA ILE A 304 12.78 -10.48 -12.27
C ILE A 304 13.00 -11.86 -11.66
N THR A 305 12.10 -12.29 -10.78
CA THR A 305 12.16 -13.62 -10.15
C THR A 305 11.99 -14.75 -11.18
N THR A 306 11.09 -14.58 -12.15
CA THR A 306 10.86 -15.57 -13.22
C THR A 306 12.03 -15.65 -14.18
N GLN A 307 12.69 -14.54 -14.46
CA GLN A 307 13.88 -14.50 -15.31
C GLN A 307 15.04 -15.31 -14.67
N GLY A 308 15.26 -15.18 -13.36
CA GLY A 308 16.09 -16.07 -12.54
C GLY A 308 17.59 -15.78 -12.50
N THR A 309 18.12 -14.92 -13.39
CA THR A 309 19.56 -14.53 -13.43
C THR A 309 19.80 -13.16 -12.81
N LEU A 310 18.77 -12.31 -12.73
CA LEU A 310 18.86 -10.98 -12.15
C LEU A 310 18.69 -11.03 -10.62
N SER A 311 19.51 -10.26 -9.94
CA SER A 311 19.39 -10.11 -8.48
C SER A 311 18.11 -9.32 -8.11
N SER A 312 17.54 -9.58 -6.93
CA SER A 312 16.35 -8.86 -6.42
C SER A 312 16.56 -7.35 -6.27
N TRP A 313 17.79 -6.87 -6.25
CA TRP A 313 18.12 -5.44 -6.22
C TRP A 313 17.65 -4.68 -7.46
N TRP A 314 17.52 -5.35 -8.62
CA TRP A 314 16.98 -4.77 -9.83
C TRP A 314 15.53 -4.29 -9.68
N VAL A 315 14.75 -4.93 -8.80
CA VAL A 315 13.39 -4.45 -8.47
C VAL A 315 13.44 -3.02 -7.95
N ARG A 316 14.36 -2.74 -7.02
CA ARG A 316 14.51 -1.41 -6.42
C ARG A 316 14.98 -0.37 -7.43
N ILE A 317 15.92 -0.74 -8.31
CA ILE A 317 16.42 0.16 -9.37
C ILE A 317 15.28 0.55 -10.30
N ILE A 318 14.53 -0.44 -10.82
CA ILE A 318 13.43 -0.19 -11.77
C ILE A 318 12.32 0.62 -11.11
N LEU A 319 11.95 0.32 -9.85
CA LEU A 319 10.95 1.08 -9.12
C LEU A 319 11.38 2.54 -8.90
N SER A 320 12.64 2.78 -8.57
CA SER A 320 13.17 4.13 -8.38
C SER A 320 13.15 4.93 -9.68
N LEU A 321 13.49 4.31 -10.80
CA LEU A 321 13.42 4.94 -12.13
C LEU A 321 11.98 5.26 -12.52
N LEU A 322 11.05 4.34 -12.29
CA LEU A 322 9.62 4.58 -12.52
C LEU A 322 9.08 5.68 -11.61
N LEU A 323 9.44 5.69 -10.34
CA LEU A 323 9.04 6.74 -9.41
C LEU A 323 9.52 8.12 -9.91
N CYS A 324 10.79 8.24 -10.28
CA CYS A 324 11.35 9.47 -10.85
C CYS A 324 10.60 9.89 -12.10
N PHE A 325 10.34 8.99 -13.03
CA PHE A 325 9.59 9.23 -14.25
C PHE A 325 8.18 9.76 -13.97
N PHE A 326 7.44 9.14 -13.03
CA PHE A 326 6.10 9.59 -12.67
C PHE A 326 6.10 10.95 -11.97
N ILE A 327 7.08 11.24 -11.10
CA ILE A 327 7.23 12.56 -10.45
C ILE A 327 7.47 13.64 -11.50
N VAL A 328 8.33 13.39 -12.48
CA VAL A 328 8.61 14.34 -13.57
C VAL A 328 7.33 14.60 -14.38
N ILE A 329 6.61 13.54 -14.79
CA ILE A 329 5.34 13.69 -15.52
C ILE A 329 4.33 14.51 -14.70
N GLN A 330 4.17 14.20 -13.41
CA GLN A 330 3.25 14.92 -12.53
C GLN A 330 3.65 16.42 -12.43
N SER A 331 4.94 16.73 -12.30
CA SER A 331 5.48 18.08 -12.23
C SER A 331 5.20 18.86 -13.52
N VAL A 332 5.43 18.24 -14.69
CA VAL A 332 5.15 18.84 -16.00
C VAL A 332 3.66 19.15 -16.15
N ILE A 333 2.78 18.18 -15.84
CA ILE A 333 1.32 18.37 -15.90
C ILE A 333 0.86 19.51 -14.97
N ALA A 334 1.41 19.57 -13.75
CA ALA A 334 1.09 20.63 -12.78
C ALA A 334 1.53 22.02 -13.30
N SER A 335 2.73 22.11 -13.87
CA SER A 335 3.27 23.33 -14.46
C SER A 335 2.43 23.82 -15.66
N MET A 336 2.04 22.92 -16.56
CA MET A 336 1.17 23.26 -17.71
C MET A 336 -0.19 23.79 -17.27
N LYS A 337 -0.78 23.26 -16.20
CA LYS A 337 -2.05 23.77 -15.64
C LYS A 337 -1.92 25.16 -15.03
N LYS A 338 -0.75 25.50 -14.47
CA LYS A 338 -0.47 26.80 -13.87
C LYS A 338 -0.29 27.89 -14.94
N LYS A 339 0.22 27.52 -16.13
CA LYS A 339 0.45 28.42 -17.26
C LYS A 339 -0.83 28.76 -18.04
N ASN A 340 -1.88 27.92 -17.90
CA ASN A 340 -3.18 28.08 -18.57
C ASN A 340 -4.27 28.71 -17.66
N LYS A 341 -3.90 29.18 -16.47
CA LYS A 341 -4.71 30.00 -15.57
C LYS A 341 -4.17 31.44 -15.53
#